data_9f5f8610cd047135fa41fcfbe640188f
#
_entry.id   9f5f8610cd047135fa41fcfbe640188f
#
_cell.length_a   1.000
_cell.length_b   1.000
_cell.length_c   1.000
_cell.angle_alpha   90.00
_cell.angle_beta   90.00
_cell.angle_gamma   90.00
#
_symmetry.space_group_name_H-M   'P 1'
#
loop_
_entity.id
_entity.type
_entity.pdbx_description
1 polymer ?
#
loop_
_entity_poly.entity_id
_entity_poly.type
_entity_poly.pdbx_seq_one_letter_code
_entity_poly.pdbx_strand_id
1 'polypeptide(L)'
;EKTDKVDARMIAEYAFRHQDKIKPYNPQTESIQELRFWLKTHDALKESRKSLINLSRSMKHVPRTLQKSIDELTEQLKRTDKKIKELLKEDQELASNAKLAMSVPGISYVTTAAILVDTRNFTRFTDARKYANHTGCVPHKHSSGTSVYRRPHVSKASNRYINSLLTEGSVSLMTHNKEMREYADKKRREGKSNGCIINNIRNKTLHRLFAVIRNNRIFEKNYRCELKKEHHDVLIHHNALFE
;
A
#
# COMPACT_ATOMS: atom_id res chain seq x y z
N GLU A 1 39.02 -16.22 -0.21
CA GLU A 1 38.30 -16.75 0.96
C GLU A 1 37.43 -15.64 1.54
N LYS A 2 36.16 -15.91 1.78
CA LYS A 2 35.20 -14.93 2.29
C LYS A 2 35.32 -14.88 3.81
N THR A 3 35.80 -13.74 4.34
CA THR A 3 35.91 -13.51 5.79
C THR A 3 35.32 -12.15 6.13
N ASP A 4 34.86 -11.99 7.39
CA ASP A 4 34.29 -10.72 7.86
C ASP A 4 35.27 -9.54 7.66
N LYS A 5 36.59 -9.80 7.80
CA LYS A 5 37.63 -8.79 7.58
C LYS A 5 37.68 -8.32 6.12
N VAL A 6 37.53 -9.23 5.17
CA VAL A 6 37.50 -8.91 3.73
C VAL A 6 36.21 -8.16 3.39
N ASP A 7 35.08 -8.59 3.92
CA ASP A 7 33.77 -7.93 3.71
C ASP A 7 33.78 -6.51 4.31
N ALA A 8 34.30 -6.34 5.53
CA ALA A 8 34.45 -5.01 6.15
C ALA A 8 35.35 -4.06 5.31
N ARG A 9 36.46 -4.59 4.77
CA ARG A 9 37.34 -3.80 3.88
C ARG A 9 36.63 -3.40 2.58
N MET A 10 35.90 -4.32 1.96
CA MET A 10 35.14 -4.04 0.75
C MET A 10 34.02 -3.00 0.98
N ILE A 11 33.33 -3.07 2.12
CA ILE A 11 32.32 -2.09 2.52
C ILE A 11 32.96 -0.71 2.71
N ALA A 12 34.10 -0.64 3.42
CA ALA A 12 34.83 0.62 3.64
C ALA A 12 35.31 1.24 2.31
N GLU A 13 35.86 0.42 1.41
CA GLU A 13 36.32 0.86 0.10
C GLU A 13 35.16 1.34 -0.79
N TYR A 14 34.03 0.62 -0.76
CA TYR A 14 32.83 1.06 -1.47
C TYR A 14 32.28 2.37 -0.92
N ALA A 15 32.23 2.51 0.41
CA ALA A 15 31.81 3.72 1.07
C ALA A 15 32.69 4.92 0.70
N PHE A 16 34.01 4.73 0.69
CA PHE A 16 34.96 5.77 0.31
C PHE A 16 34.80 6.20 -1.16
N ARG A 17 34.63 5.24 -2.08
CA ARG A 17 34.50 5.53 -3.53
C ARG A 17 33.15 6.14 -3.91
N HIS A 18 32.11 5.95 -3.11
CA HIS A 18 30.73 6.34 -3.42
C HIS A 18 30.10 7.25 -2.36
N GLN A 19 30.90 8.14 -1.77
CA GLN A 19 30.41 9.07 -0.72
C GLN A 19 29.22 9.93 -1.21
N ASP A 20 29.21 10.27 -2.50
CA ASP A 20 28.14 11.01 -3.19
C ASP A 20 26.80 10.23 -3.27
N LYS A 21 26.86 8.90 -3.19
CA LYS A 21 25.69 8.00 -3.32
C LYS A 21 25.19 7.43 -1.99
N ILE A 22 26.03 7.53 -0.94
CA ILE A 22 25.67 6.99 0.36
C ILE A 22 24.64 7.90 1.01
N LYS A 23 23.50 7.31 1.36
CA LYS A 23 22.52 7.96 2.21
C LYS A 23 22.67 7.47 3.63
N PRO A 24 22.85 8.38 4.63
CA PRO A 24 22.90 8.00 6.03
C PRO A 24 21.66 7.17 6.41
N TYR A 25 21.90 6.14 7.24
CA TYR A 25 20.80 5.40 7.80
C TYR A 25 19.99 6.31 8.74
N ASN A 26 18.73 6.54 8.39
CA ASN A 26 17.79 7.23 9.27
C ASN A 26 16.98 6.16 10.01
N PRO A 27 17.18 5.98 11.34
CA PRO A 27 16.42 4.99 12.10
C PRO A 27 14.94 5.34 12.08
N GLN A 28 14.11 4.30 12.16
CA GLN A 28 12.67 4.50 12.30
C GLN A 28 12.36 4.99 13.71
N THR A 29 11.34 5.83 13.84
CA THR A 29 10.81 6.25 15.13
C THR A 29 10.32 5.03 15.92
N GLU A 30 10.36 5.11 17.25
CA GLU A 30 9.90 4.05 18.14
C GLU A 30 8.44 3.68 17.85
N SER A 31 7.59 4.66 17.65
CA SER A 31 6.18 4.48 17.28
C SER A 31 5.99 3.62 16.01
N ILE A 32 6.83 3.84 14.97
CA ILE A 32 6.79 3.05 13.74
C ILE A 32 7.32 1.62 13.97
N GLN A 33 8.31 1.45 14.85
CA GLN A 33 8.84 0.13 15.18
C GLN A 33 7.79 -0.69 15.96
N GLU A 34 7.14 -0.08 16.94
CA GLU A 34 6.07 -0.70 17.72
C GLU A 34 4.88 -1.07 16.80
N LEU A 35 4.46 -0.16 15.96
CA LEU A 35 3.39 -0.40 14.97
C LEU A 35 3.73 -1.58 14.04
N ARG A 36 5.00 -1.69 13.61
CA ARG A 36 5.48 -2.83 12.81
C ARG A 36 5.38 -4.15 13.58
N PHE A 37 5.74 -4.15 14.87
CA PHE A 37 5.63 -5.33 15.71
C PHE A 37 4.18 -5.81 15.82
N TRP A 38 3.26 -4.89 16.11
CA TRP A 38 1.83 -5.23 16.24
C TRP A 38 1.19 -5.67 14.93
N LEU A 39 1.61 -5.12 13.79
CA LEU A 39 1.18 -5.61 12.49
C LEU A 39 1.62 -7.04 12.22
N LYS A 40 2.87 -7.38 12.52
CA LYS A 40 3.36 -8.76 12.38
C LYS A 40 2.60 -9.72 13.29
N THR A 41 2.31 -9.30 14.52
CA THR A 41 1.50 -10.09 15.47
C THR A 41 0.08 -10.31 14.94
N HIS A 42 -0.55 -9.24 14.43
CA HIS A 42 -1.88 -9.33 13.81
C HIS A 42 -1.90 -10.33 12.65
N ASP A 43 -0.91 -10.28 11.75
CA ASP A 43 -0.84 -11.17 10.60
C ASP A 43 -0.63 -12.63 11.02
N ALA A 44 0.26 -12.88 11.98
CA ALA A 44 0.49 -14.22 12.51
C ALA A 44 -0.79 -14.81 13.11
N LEU A 45 -1.52 -14.02 13.92
CA LEU A 45 -2.80 -14.44 14.51
C LEU A 45 -3.87 -14.68 13.43
N LYS A 46 -3.95 -13.80 12.42
CA LYS A 46 -4.89 -13.91 11.29
C LYS A 46 -4.65 -15.21 10.50
N GLU A 47 -3.41 -15.53 10.16
CA GLU A 47 -3.08 -16.75 9.42
C GLU A 47 -3.28 -18.02 10.27
N SER A 48 -2.92 -18.00 11.57
CA SER A 48 -3.17 -19.11 12.49
C SER A 48 -4.67 -19.39 12.59
N ARG A 49 -5.48 -18.36 12.82
CA ARG A 49 -6.94 -18.48 12.89
C ARG A 49 -7.52 -19.02 11.58
N LYS A 50 -7.07 -18.52 10.44
CA LYS A 50 -7.50 -18.97 9.11
C LYS A 50 -7.19 -20.46 8.89
N SER A 51 -5.99 -20.90 9.29
CA SER A 51 -5.58 -22.30 9.23
C SER A 51 -6.52 -23.20 10.03
N LEU A 52 -6.83 -22.84 11.30
CA LEU A 52 -7.74 -23.61 12.14
C LEU A 52 -9.19 -23.61 11.61
N ILE A 53 -9.67 -22.50 11.06
CA ILE A 53 -10.99 -22.44 10.40
C ILE A 53 -11.03 -23.34 9.17
N ASN A 54 -9.99 -23.36 8.34
CA ASN A 54 -9.94 -24.23 7.18
C ASN A 54 -9.91 -25.71 7.60
N LEU A 55 -9.19 -26.04 8.67
CA LEU A 55 -9.19 -27.37 9.27
C LEU A 55 -10.58 -27.77 9.77
N SER A 56 -11.26 -26.88 10.50
CA SER A 56 -12.61 -27.14 11.01
C SER A 56 -13.63 -27.44 9.91
N ARG A 57 -13.49 -26.76 8.75
CA ARG A 57 -14.38 -26.95 7.59
C ARG A 57 -14.23 -28.32 6.92
N SER A 58 -13.07 -28.95 7.08
CA SER A 58 -12.81 -30.31 6.54
C SER A 58 -13.33 -31.45 7.42
N MET A 59 -13.82 -31.13 8.64
CA MET A 59 -14.27 -32.09 9.64
C MET A 59 -15.79 -32.24 9.65
N LYS A 60 -16.31 -33.46 9.80
CA LYS A 60 -17.75 -33.69 10.05
C LYS A 60 -18.20 -33.20 11.44
N HIS A 61 -17.31 -33.36 12.44
CA HIS A 61 -17.53 -32.92 13.80
C HIS A 61 -16.32 -32.12 14.27
N VAL A 62 -16.53 -30.87 14.64
CA VAL A 62 -15.48 -29.99 15.13
C VAL A 62 -15.25 -30.22 16.63
N PRO A 63 -14.06 -30.65 17.07
CA PRO A 63 -13.77 -30.81 18.48
C PRO A 63 -13.92 -29.49 19.24
N ARG A 64 -14.46 -29.54 20.46
CA ARG A 64 -14.67 -28.35 21.30
C ARG A 64 -13.36 -27.58 21.59
N THR A 65 -12.25 -28.32 21.68
CA THR A 65 -10.90 -27.71 21.86
C THR A 65 -10.50 -26.87 20.67
N LEU A 66 -10.75 -27.34 19.43
CA LEU A 66 -10.46 -26.58 18.21
C LEU A 66 -11.31 -25.31 18.13
N GLN A 67 -12.62 -25.41 18.47
CA GLN A 67 -13.49 -24.23 18.50
C GLN A 67 -13.00 -23.20 19.52
N LYS A 68 -12.64 -23.62 20.74
CA LYS A 68 -12.07 -22.73 21.77
C LYS A 68 -10.81 -22.02 21.28
N SER A 69 -9.91 -22.71 20.59
CA SER A 69 -8.69 -22.09 20.05
C SER A 69 -9.00 -21.03 18.98
N ILE A 70 -10.02 -21.27 18.12
CA ILE A 70 -10.48 -20.29 17.12
C ILE A 70 -11.06 -19.05 17.82
N ASP A 71 -11.87 -19.26 18.87
CA ASP A 71 -12.49 -18.18 19.63
C ASP A 71 -11.43 -17.33 20.35
N GLU A 72 -10.44 -17.97 20.97
CA GLU A 72 -9.33 -17.28 21.64
C GLU A 72 -8.50 -16.45 20.66
N LEU A 73 -8.12 -17.02 19.51
CA LEU A 73 -7.41 -16.25 18.45
C LEU A 73 -8.26 -15.08 17.94
N THR A 74 -9.58 -15.24 17.92
CA THR A 74 -10.49 -14.14 17.53
C THR A 74 -10.46 -13.00 18.55
N GLU A 75 -10.43 -13.30 19.85
CA GLU A 75 -10.32 -12.29 20.90
C GLU A 75 -8.93 -11.63 20.92
N GLN A 76 -7.86 -12.39 20.69
CA GLN A 76 -6.51 -11.84 20.58
C GLN A 76 -6.39 -10.89 19.37
N LEU A 77 -6.99 -11.23 18.22
CA LEU A 77 -7.07 -10.34 17.07
C LEU A 77 -7.79 -9.03 17.40
N LYS A 78 -8.93 -9.07 18.10
CA LYS A 78 -9.64 -7.85 18.52
C LYS A 78 -8.78 -6.95 19.42
N ARG A 79 -8.02 -7.55 20.34
CA ARG A 79 -7.07 -6.80 21.20
C ARG A 79 -5.95 -6.17 20.40
N THR A 80 -5.40 -6.91 19.46
CA THR A 80 -4.35 -6.42 18.54
C THR A 80 -4.87 -5.28 17.66
N ASP A 81 -6.09 -5.41 17.14
CA ASP A 81 -6.77 -4.37 16.38
C ASP A 81 -6.94 -3.07 17.17
N LYS A 82 -7.34 -3.21 18.45
CA LYS A 82 -7.47 -2.07 19.35
C LYS A 82 -6.13 -1.38 19.56
N LYS A 83 -5.06 -2.15 19.84
CA LYS A 83 -3.71 -1.59 20.04
C LYS A 83 -3.17 -0.90 18.79
N ILE A 84 -3.36 -1.47 17.60
CA ILE A 84 -2.98 -0.81 16.33
C ILE A 84 -3.70 0.53 16.18
N LYS A 85 -5.01 0.58 16.46
CA LYS A 85 -5.79 1.82 16.39
C LYS A 85 -5.37 2.88 17.41
N GLU A 86 -4.92 2.46 18.60
CA GLU A 86 -4.35 3.33 19.63
C GLU A 86 -3.02 3.91 19.16
N LEU A 87 -2.09 3.07 18.71
CA LEU A 87 -0.79 3.49 18.20
C LEU A 87 -0.89 4.49 17.03
N LEU A 88 -1.87 4.31 16.14
CA LEU A 88 -2.15 5.25 15.06
C LEU A 88 -2.62 6.63 15.54
N LYS A 89 -2.88 6.82 16.84
CA LYS A 89 -3.35 8.08 17.44
C LYS A 89 -2.35 8.69 18.43
N GLU A 90 -1.38 7.92 18.92
CA GLU A 90 -0.44 8.33 19.97
C GLU A 90 0.52 9.43 19.49
N ASP A 91 1.05 9.28 18.28
CA ASP A 91 1.98 10.24 17.67
C ASP A 91 1.20 11.21 16.77
N GLN A 92 1.37 12.52 16.98
CA GLN A 92 0.58 13.56 16.31
C GLN A 92 0.77 13.55 14.78
N GLU A 93 2.00 13.39 14.32
CA GLU A 93 2.30 13.35 12.88
C GLU A 93 1.76 12.07 12.24
N LEU A 94 1.94 10.95 12.92
CA LEU A 94 1.42 9.65 12.50
C LEU A 94 -0.12 9.68 12.44
N ALA A 95 -0.77 10.26 13.45
CA ALA A 95 -2.22 10.38 13.55
C ALA A 95 -2.81 11.25 12.42
N SER A 96 -2.14 12.35 12.08
CA SER A 96 -2.54 13.21 10.97
C SER A 96 -2.52 12.43 9.65
N ASN A 97 -1.41 11.78 9.33
CA ASN A 97 -1.27 10.99 8.11
C ASN A 97 -2.19 9.76 8.10
N ALA A 98 -2.41 9.12 9.26
CA ALA A 98 -3.36 8.01 9.39
C ALA A 98 -4.79 8.46 9.09
N LYS A 99 -5.24 9.61 9.62
CA LYS A 99 -6.56 10.19 9.34
C LYS A 99 -6.74 10.48 7.85
N LEU A 100 -5.74 11.08 7.22
CA LEU A 100 -5.74 11.35 5.78
C LEU A 100 -5.82 10.04 4.97
N ALA A 101 -4.99 9.05 5.29
CA ALA A 101 -4.97 7.78 4.59
C ALA A 101 -6.30 7.03 4.70
N MET A 102 -6.88 6.95 5.90
CA MET A 102 -8.19 6.30 6.15
C MET A 102 -9.36 7.03 5.49
N SER A 103 -9.22 8.29 5.10
CA SER A 103 -10.26 9.00 4.34
C SER A 103 -10.40 8.46 2.91
N VAL A 104 -9.38 7.78 2.39
CA VAL A 104 -9.40 7.24 1.02
C VAL A 104 -10.19 5.94 0.99
N PRO A 105 -11.26 5.84 0.18
CA PRO A 105 -12.04 4.63 0.06
C PRO A 105 -11.17 3.42 -0.31
N GLY A 106 -11.39 2.29 0.37
CA GLY A 106 -10.63 1.04 0.18
C GLY A 106 -9.37 0.92 1.01
N ILE A 107 -9.05 1.93 1.85
CA ILE A 107 -7.93 1.88 2.79
C ILE A 107 -8.47 1.71 4.20
N SER A 108 -8.20 0.55 4.81
CA SER A 108 -8.53 0.22 6.20
C SER A 108 -7.44 0.72 7.16
N TYR A 109 -7.71 0.68 8.48
CA TYR A 109 -6.68 1.00 9.50
C TYR A 109 -5.47 0.06 9.43
N VAL A 110 -5.65 -1.23 9.13
CA VAL A 110 -4.53 -2.19 8.94
C VAL A 110 -3.72 -1.79 7.70
N THR A 111 -4.38 -1.49 6.60
CA THR A 111 -3.71 -1.03 5.36
C THR A 111 -2.97 0.28 5.60
N THR A 112 -3.58 1.21 6.34
CA THR A 112 -2.95 2.48 6.75
C THR A 112 -1.70 2.22 7.57
N ALA A 113 -1.79 1.43 8.64
CA ALA A 113 -0.66 1.10 9.49
C ALA A 113 0.48 0.44 8.69
N ALA A 114 0.16 -0.51 7.81
CA ALA A 114 1.13 -1.18 6.96
C ALA A 114 1.84 -0.21 6.00
N ILE A 115 1.10 0.73 5.38
CA ILE A 115 1.68 1.73 4.48
C ILE A 115 2.55 2.73 5.26
N LEU A 116 2.11 3.20 6.43
CA LEU A 116 2.91 4.10 7.29
C LEU A 116 4.22 3.46 7.71
N VAL A 117 4.21 2.18 8.09
CA VAL A 117 5.42 1.42 8.42
C VAL A 117 6.34 1.25 7.20
N ASP A 118 5.80 0.87 6.04
CA ASP A 118 6.58 0.61 4.83
C ASP A 118 7.16 1.88 4.23
N THR A 119 6.40 2.99 4.25
CA THR A 119 6.83 4.29 3.75
C THR A 119 7.61 5.12 4.78
N ARG A 120 7.73 4.65 6.02
CA ARG A 120 8.28 5.43 7.14
C ARG A 120 7.57 6.78 7.27
N ASN A 121 6.26 6.73 7.44
CA ASN A 121 5.41 7.92 7.48
C ASN A 121 5.58 8.83 6.25
N PHE A 122 5.60 8.23 5.04
CA PHE A 122 5.78 8.90 3.74
C PHE A 122 7.13 9.60 3.52
N THR A 123 8.14 9.37 4.38
CA THR A 123 9.49 9.92 4.19
C THR A 123 10.33 9.12 3.18
N ARG A 124 10.14 7.80 3.11
CA ARG A 124 10.85 6.92 2.16
C ARG A 124 10.32 7.03 0.74
N PHE A 125 9.02 7.21 0.59
CA PHE A 125 8.32 7.32 -0.69
C PHE A 125 7.43 8.55 -0.68
N THR A 126 7.77 9.55 -1.48
CA THR A 126 6.98 10.77 -1.67
C THR A 126 6.19 10.76 -2.99
N ASP A 127 6.49 9.80 -3.87
CA ASP A 127 5.88 9.67 -5.20
C ASP A 127 5.04 8.40 -5.31
N ALA A 128 3.77 8.57 -5.70
CA ALA A 128 2.82 7.49 -5.90
C ALA A 128 3.29 6.45 -6.92
N ARG A 129 3.96 6.87 -8.01
CA ARG A 129 4.43 5.94 -9.06
C ARG A 129 5.57 5.06 -8.55
N LYS A 130 6.52 5.64 -7.80
CA LYS A 130 7.61 4.88 -7.18
C LYS A 130 7.06 3.87 -6.17
N TYR A 131 6.07 4.28 -5.38
CA TYR A 131 5.44 3.38 -4.42
C TYR A 131 4.57 2.30 -5.11
N ALA A 132 3.83 2.65 -6.15
CA ALA A 132 3.06 1.69 -6.95
C ALA A 132 3.97 0.63 -7.60
N ASN A 133 5.18 1.01 -8.02
CA ASN A 133 6.18 0.07 -8.50
C ASN A 133 6.69 -0.85 -7.37
N HIS A 134 7.02 -0.29 -6.21
CA HIS A 134 7.44 -1.03 -5.01
C HIS A 134 6.38 -2.05 -4.55
N THR A 135 5.11 -1.70 -4.62
CA THR A 135 3.98 -2.57 -4.22
C THR A 135 3.50 -3.52 -5.32
N GLY A 136 4.10 -3.45 -6.52
CA GLY A 136 3.73 -4.34 -7.60
C GLY A 136 2.39 -4.00 -8.26
N CYS A 137 2.02 -2.73 -8.29
CA CYS A 137 0.85 -2.25 -9.04
C CYS A 137 1.19 -1.82 -10.47
N VAL A 138 2.48 -1.73 -10.82
CA VAL A 138 2.96 -1.33 -12.16
C VAL A 138 3.56 -2.53 -12.88
N PRO A 139 2.94 -2.99 -13.99
CA PRO A 139 3.54 -4.02 -14.83
C PRO A 139 4.67 -3.43 -15.68
N HIS A 140 5.81 -4.12 -15.73
CA HIS A 140 6.94 -3.78 -16.58
C HIS A 140 6.88 -4.51 -17.91
N LYS A 141 7.23 -3.83 -18.99
CA LYS A 141 7.46 -4.47 -20.29
C LYS A 141 8.63 -5.44 -20.17
N HIS A 142 8.48 -6.61 -20.74
CA HIS A 142 9.55 -7.60 -20.82
C HIS A 142 9.87 -7.84 -22.29
N SER A 143 10.80 -7.06 -22.79
CA SER A 143 11.34 -7.21 -24.15
C SER A 143 12.85 -7.26 -24.08
N SER A 144 13.46 -8.11 -24.90
CA SER A 144 14.91 -8.17 -25.07
C SER A 144 15.21 -8.26 -26.57
N GLY A 145 15.92 -7.25 -27.09
CA GLY A 145 16.17 -7.10 -28.51
C GLY A 145 14.89 -7.02 -29.35
N THR A 146 14.96 -7.49 -30.58
CA THR A 146 13.85 -7.48 -31.56
C THR A 146 12.99 -8.75 -31.51
N SER A 147 13.45 -9.83 -30.84
CA SER A 147 12.84 -11.18 -30.92
C SER A 147 12.07 -11.60 -29.67
N VAL A 148 12.29 -10.99 -28.52
CA VAL A 148 11.65 -11.40 -27.27
C VAL A 148 10.61 -10.40 -26.82
N TYR A 149 9.32 -10.74 -27.03
CA TYR A 149 8.18 -9.98 -26.51
C TYR A 149 7.37 -10.88 -25.58
N ARG A 150 7.41 -10.61 -24.27
CA ARG A 150 6.58 -11.31 -23.28
C ARG A 150 5.50 -10.36 -22.74
N ARG A 151 4.41 -10.93 -22.21
CA ARG A 151 3.38 -10.12 -21.54
C ARG A 151 3.99 -9.34 -20.39
N PRO A 152 3.63 -8.05 -20.22
CA PRO A 152 4.08 -7.27 -19.08
C PRO A 152 3.74 -7.96 -17.78
N HIS A 153 4.69 -8.01 -16.85
CA HIS A 153 4.49 -8.61 -15.53
C HIS A 153 5.09 -7.74 -14.44
N VAL A 154 4.60 -7.96 -13.22
CA VAL A 154 5.03 -7.24 -12.03
C VAL A 154 6.37 -7.81 -11.55
N SER A 155 7.23 -6.94 -10.98
CA SER A 155 8.49 -7.35 -10.38
C SER A 155 8.28 -8.38 -9.26
N LYS A 156 9.10 -9.44 -9.24
CA LYS A 156 9.10 -10.44 -8.15
C LYS A 156 9.58 -9.86 -6.81
N ALA A 157 10.34 -8.76 -6.85
CA ALA A 157 10.82 -8.04 -5.67
C ALA A 157 9.79 -7.10 -5.05
N SER A 158 8.55 -7.10 -5.56
CA SER A 158 7.48 -6.24 -5.03
C SER A 158 7.04 -6.64 -3.62
N ASN A 159 6.62 -5.66 -2.82
CA ASN A 159 6.04 -5.89 -1.49
C ASN A 159 4.67 -6.58 -1.60
N ARG A 160 4.68 -7.92 -1.46
CA ARG A 160 3.49 -8.76 -1.60
C ARG A 160 2.47 -8.53 -0.50
N TYR A 161 2.92 -8.15 0.69
CA TYR A 161 2.03 -7.88 1.82
C TYR A 161 1.13 -6.67 1.55
N ILE A 162 1.71 -5.54 1.20
CA ILE A 162 0.94 -4.34 0.82
C ILE A 162 0.06 -4.62 -0.42
N ASN A 163 0.59 -5.38 -1.38
CA ASN A 163 -0.18 -5.78 -2.56
C ASN A 163 -1.45 -6.57 -2.19
N SER A 164 -1.37 -7.48 -1.23
CA SER A 164 -2.51 -8.26 -0.72
C SER A 164 -3.55 -7.36 -0.07
N LEU A 165 -3.14 -6.47 0.84
CA LEU A 165 -4.04 -5.52 1.51
C LEU A 165 -4.76 -4.60 0.51
N LEU A 166 -4.03 -4.08 -0.48
CA LEU A 166 -4.62 -3.27 -1.55
C LEU A 166 -5.58 -4.08 -2.44
N THR A 167 -5.34 -5.38 -2.61
CA THR A 167 -6.24 -6.27 -3.32
C THR A 167 -7.55 -6.45 -2.56
N GLU A 168 -7.48 -6.73 -1.25
CA GLU A 168 -8.65 -6.83 -0.37
C GLU A 168 -9.49 -5.53 -0.43
N GLY A 169 -8.83 -4.37 -0.30
CA GLY A 169 -9.46 -3.06 -0.44
C GLY A 169 -10.10 -2.83 -1.82
N SER A 170 -9.44 -3.25 -2.90
CA SER A 170 -9.96 -3.11 -4.27
C SER A 170 -11.18 -3.97 -4.51
N VAL A 171 -11.20 -5.20 -4.01
CA VAL A 171 -12.37 -6.10 -4.09
C VAL A 171 -13.54 -5.51 -3.29
N SER A 172 -13.30 -5.01 -2.09
CA SER A 172 -14.30 -4.30 -1.28
C SER A 172 -14.86 -3.07 -2.02
N LEU A 173 -14.01 -2.29 -2.68
CA LEU A 173 -14.43 -1.14 -3.49
C LEU A 173 -15.33 -1.54 -4.67
N MET A 174 -15.01 -2.61 -5.38
CA MET A 174 -15.86 -3.10 -6.48
C MET A 174 -17.24 -3.56 -5.99
N THR A 175 -17.33 -4.01 -4.73
CA THR A 175 -18.59 -4.47 -4.14
C THR A 175 -19.42 -3.32 -3.57
N HIS A 176 -18.80 -2.39 -2.86
CA HIS A 176 -19.50 -1.41 -2.02
C HIS A 176 -19.45 0.04 -2.54
N ASN A 177 -18.52 0.36 -3.46
CA ASN A 177 -18.38 1.72 -3.99
C ASN A 177 -18.96 1.81 -5.42
N LYS A 178 -20.00 2.64 -5.62
CA LYS A 178 -20.69 2.79 -6.91
C LYS A 178 -19.72 3.18 -8.03
N GLU A 179 -18.87 4.18 -7.83
CA GLU A 179 -17.89 4.66 -8.83
C GLU A 179 -16.94 3.53 -9.29
N MET A 180 -16.42 2.74 -8.32
CA MET A 180 -15.47 1.66 -8.64
C MET A 180 -16.16 0.45 -9.26
N ARG A 181 -17.43 0.19 -8.93
CA ARG A 181 -18.24 -0.82 -9.56
C ARG A 181 -18.51 -0.47 -11.04
N GLU A 182 -19.00 0.73 -11.30
CA GLU A 182 -19.23 1.23 -12.66
C GLU A 182 -17.96 1.22 -13.51
N TYR A 183 -16.82 1.62 -12.91
CA TYR A 183 -15.50 1.52 -13.53
C TYR A 183 -15.14 0.07 -13.88
N ALA A 184 -15.33 -0.85 -12.95
CA ALA A 184 -15.02 -2.27 -13.15
C ALA A 184 -15.89 -2.87 -14.27
N ASP A 185 -17.19 -2.56 -14.29
CA ASP A 185 -18.13 -3.04 -15.30
C ASP A 185 -17.81 -2.47 -16.68
N LYS A 186 -17.43 -1.20 -16.77
CA LYS A 186 -16.92 -0.61 -18.01
C LYS A 186 -15.70 -1.37 -18.52
N LYS A 187 -14.73 -1.65 -17.64
CA LYS A 187 -13.50 -2.36 -18.03
C LYS A 187 -13.75 -3.82 -18.40
N ARG A 188 -14.73 -4.51 -17.80
CA ARG A 188 -15.15 -5.84 -18.22
C ARG A 188 -15.74 -5.83 -19.64
N ARG A 189 -16.59 -4.84 -19.96
CA ARG A 189 -17.13 -4.65 -21.31
C ARG A 189 -16.05 -4.35 -22.36
N GLU A 190 -14.95 -3.70 -21.95
CA GLU A 190 -13.76 -3.50 -22.78
C GLU A 190 -12.87 -4.77 -22.89
N GLY A 191 -13.30 -5.92 -22.38
CA GLY A 191 -12.56 -7.19 -22.46
C GLY A 191 -11.37 -7.31 -21.49
N LYS A 192 -11.27 -6.45 -20.47
CA LYS A 192 -10.18 -6.55 -19.48
C LYS A 192 -10.45 -7.64 -18.46
N SER A 193 -9.40 -8.43 -18.13
CA SER A 193 -9.49 -9.46 -17.09
C SER A 193 -9.69 -8.85 -15.70
N ASN A 194 -10.31 -9.61 -14.77
CA ASN A 194 -10.50 -9.17 -13.39
C ASN A 194 -9.19 -8.79 -12.70
N GLY A 195 -8.10 -9.54 -12.94
CA GLY A 195 -6.78 -9.21 -12.40
C GLY A 195 -6.27 -7.84 -12.87
N CYS A 196 -6.49 -7.49 -14.16
CA CYS A 196 -6.16 -6.18 -14.69
C CYS A 196 -7.01 -5.07 -14.05
N ILE A 197 -8.31 -5.32 -13.85
CA ILE A 197 -9.24 -4.37 -13.23
C ILE A 197 -8.84 -4.08 -11.78
N ILE A 198 -8.59 -5.15 -10.99
CA ILE A 198 -8.12 -5.01 -9.60
C ILE A 198 -6.81 -4.23 -9.54
N ASN A 199 -5.87 -4.52 -10.44
CA ASN A 199 -4.60 -3.81 -10.50
C ASN A 199 -4.78 -2.31 -10.79
N ASN A 200 -5.68 -1.96 -11.71
CA ASN A 200 -6.00 -0.57 -12.01
C ASN A 200 -6.63 0.16 -10.81
N ILE A 201 -7.50 -0.51 -10.05
CA ILE A 201 -8.12 0.05 -8.85
C ILE A 201 -7.07 0.25 -7.75
N ARG A 202 -6.17 -0.73 -7.51
CA ARG A 202 -5.03 -0.58 -6.59
C ARG A 202 -4.20 0.66 -6.92
N ASN A 203 -3.84 0.81 -8.18
CA ASN A 203 -3.04 1.95 -8.64
C ASN A 203 -3.79 3.27 -8.43
N LYS A 204 -5.09 3.35 -8.78
CA LYS A 204 -5.94 4.52 -8.49
C LYS A 204 -5.97 4.85 -6.99
N THR A 205 -6.15 3.85 -6.13
CA THR A 205 -6.19 4.02 -4.68
C THR A 205 -4.87 4.58 -4.15
N LEU A 206 -3.72 4.08 -4.63
CA LEU A 206 -2.41 4.62 -4.26
C LEU A 206 -2.23 6.07 -4.72
N HIS A 207 -2.61 6.41 -5.94
CA HIS A 207 -2.54 7.80 -6.41
C HIS A 207 -3.42 8.74 -5.59
N ARG A 208 -4.64 8.31 -5.21
CA ARG A 208 -5.53 9.06 -4.31
C ARG A 208 -4.89 9.24 -2.94
N LEU A 209 -4.32 8.18 -2.37
CA LEU A 209 -3.62 8.23 -1.08
C LEU A 209 -2.49 9.26 -1.08
N PHE A 210 -1.58 9.17 -2.05
CA PHE A 210 -0.47 10.12 -2.12
C PHE A 210 -0.91 11.56 -2.41
N ALA A 211 -2.04 11.74 -3.10
CA ALA A 211 -2.62 13.07 -3.32
C ALA A 211 -3.16 13.68 -2.02
N VAL A 212 -3.90 12.92 -1.20
CA VAL A 212 -4.41 13.44 0.08
C VAL A 212 -3.29 13.73 1.08
N ILE A 213 -2.24 12.91 1.11
CA ILE A 213 -1.06 13.14 1.97
C ILE A 213 -0.31 14.40 1.51
N ARG A 214 0.01 14.52 0.22
CA ARG A 214 0.73 15.67 -0.33
C ARG A 214 0.00 16.98 -0.14
N ASN A 215 -1.32 16.97 -0.33
CA ASN A 215 -2.16 18.17 -0.21
C ASN A 215 -2.63 18.42 1.22
N ASN A 216 -2.30 17.55 2.17
CA ASN A 216 -2.74 17.60 3.57
C ASN A 216 -4.26 17.82 3.69
N ARG A 217 -5.06 17.11 2.85
CA ARG A 217 -6.51 17.28 2.76
C ARG A 217 -7.21 15.95 2.69
N ILE A 218 -8.31 15.80 3.43
CA ILE A 218 -9.17 14.61 3.44
C ILE A 218 -9.71 14.35 2.01
N PHE A 219 -9.85 13.08 1.65
CA PHE A 219 -10.38 12.67 0.36
C PHE A 219 -11.82 13.16 0.14
N GLU A 220 -12.03 13.89 -0.94
CA GLU A 220 -13.34 14.34 -1.42
C GLU A 220 -13.63 13.75 -2.80
N LYS A 221 -14.80 13.13 -2.96
CA LYS A 221 -15.17 12.39 -4.17
C LYS A 221 -15.18 13.27 -5.44
N ASN A 222 -15.61 14.53 -5.33
CA ASN A 222 -15.81 15.46 -6.44
C ASN A 222 -14.82 16.62 -6.41
N TYR A 223 -13.66 16.45 -5.75
CA TYR A 223 -12.65 17.48 -5.72
C TYR A 223 -12.16 17.81 -7.14
N ARG A 224 -12.58 18.95 -7.68
CA ARG A 224 -11.97 19.58 -8.85
C ARG A 224 -10.86 20.48 -8.37
N CYS A 225 -9.63 20.24 -8.84
CA CYS A 225 -8.52 21.13 -8.55
C CYS A 225 -8.82 22.51 -9.15
N GLU A 226 -9.04 23.51 -8.32
CA GLU A 226 -9.33 24.91 -8.75
C GLU A 226 -8.18 25.50 -9.57
N LEU A 227 -6.96 25.00 -9.40
CA LEU A 227 -5.79 25.38 -10.19
C LEU A 227 -5.92 25.19 -11.72
N LYS A 228 -6.91 24.43 -12.21
CA LYS A 228 -7.21 24.36 -13.64
C LYS A 228 -8.11 25.49 -14.14
N LYS A 229 -8.84 26.17 -13.27
CA LYS A 229 -9.63 27.32 -13.65
C LYS A 229 -8.76 28.55 -13.87
N GLU A 230 -7.85 28.85 -12.96
CA GLU A 230 -6.96 30.01 -13.09
C GLU A 230 -6.06 29.94 -14.34
N HIS A 231 -5.56 28.76 -14.72
CA HIS A 231 -4.76 28.60 -15.96
C HIS A 231 -5.62 28.68 -17.23
N HIS A 232 -6.88 28.28 -17.16
CA HIS A 232 -7.78 28.39 -18.32
C HIS A 232 -8.28 29.82 -18.51
N ASP A 233 -8.56 30.52 -17.44
CA ASP A 233 -9.02 31.90 -17.46
C ASP A 233 -7.88 32.86 -17.87
N VAL A 234 -6.64 32.59 -17.46
CA VAL A 234 -5.45 33.33 -17.92
C VAL A 234 -5.18 33.13 -19.41
N LEU A 235 -5.39 31.91 -19.96
CA LEU A 235 -5.23 31.64 -21.40
C LEU A 235 -6.33 32.28 -22.24
N ILE A 236 -7.56 32.37 -21.72
CA ILE A 236 -8.68 33.03 -22.41
C ILE A 236 -8.44 34.55 -22.42
N HIS A 237 -8.01 35.17 -21.32
CA HIS A 237 -7.67 36.59 -21.28
C HIS A 237 -6.44 36.95 -22.13
N HIS A 238 -5.47 36.04 -22.27
CA HIS A 238 -4.30 36.31 -23.12
C HIS A 238 -4.65 36.29 -24.62
N ASN A 239 -5.56 35.41 -25.03
CA ASN A 239 -6.01 35.35 -26.43
C ASN A 239 -6.98 36.50 -26.80
N ALA A 240 -7.71 37.07 -25.83
CA ALA A 240 -8.62 38.19 -26.05
C ALA A 240 -7.89 39.54 -26.15
N LEU A 241 -6.61 39.61 -25.86
CA LEU A 241 -5.77 40.82 -25.98
C LEU A 241 -5.00 40.90 -27.31
N PHE A 242 -5.13 39.88 -28.18
CA PHE A 242 -4.47 39.81 -29.48
C PHE A 242 -5.46 39.70 -30.67
N GLU A 243 -6.75 39.91 -30.45
CA GLU A 243 -7.77 40.23 -31.45
C GLU A 243 -8.12 41.74 -31.36
#